data_fab34220c250c4de390b56ae6cf4df32
#
_entry.id   fab34220c250c4de390b56ae6cf4df32
#
_cell.length_a   1.000
_cell.length_b   1.000
_cell.length_c   1.000
_cell.angle_alpha   90.00
_cell.angle_beta   90.00
_cell.angle_gamma   90.00
#
_symmetry.space_group_name_H-M   'P 1'
#
loop_
_entity.id
_entity.type
_entity.pdbx_description
1 polymer ?
#
loop_
_entity_poly.entity_id
_entity_poly.type
_entity_poly.pdbx_seq_one_letter_code
_entity_poly.pdbx_strand_id
1 'polypeptide(L)'
;YLAVLIWVIIKNWKEYKINKKDILIILTIILALVGILSIYFIKSADALKLITGTDYPGKRFETGGKEIKTIFSYVYSILFPYKIDTIGNPCELSSMISFYPIPMLIALVYLKKNIKNKKHFAFLIPMLIISIVYSVFMIFGVNETFAKLSLLYMTPPGRLAIPLGFSQILLIVYMLGNFKKEDIILKSEWLKKVGTLLSSIAIMYIALKTDMNILQNHPIYIYICGLILIYGIYQIVNINKEENKKRLIMLLIPVAILTGVSVHPIQKGISVLTDKPVAKKTQEIVSQDKENNLWICDSTNFMINNYLLASGAKIINSTNLYTNFDLYKTVLGEEKSQRPEVRYVYNRYSHINMEITADINDIELIQQDSLKIYLTSEKVKELGVKYILTTRYLEQFNTDDIVYKKLYDEDGMIIYYVEY
;
A
#
# COMPACT_ATOMS: atom_id res chain seq x y z
N TYR A 1 3.82 15.62 7.36
CA TYR A 1 4.44 15.95 8.66
C TYR A 1 5.44 17.10 8.53
N LEU A 2 6.41 17.04 7.62
CA LEU A 2 7.44 18.09 7.45
C LEU A 2 6.81 19.47 7.20
N ALA A 3 5.80 19.58 6.35
CA ALA A 3 5.12 20.84 6.06
C ALA A 3 4.43 21.44 7.30
N VAL A 4 3.82 20.59 8.14
CA VAL A 4 3.21 21.02 9.41
C VAL A 4 4.30 21.46 10.39
N LEU A 5 5.39 20.73 10.47
CA LEU A 5 6.54 21.09 11.31
C LEU A 5 7.13 22.45 10.89
N ILE A 6 7.37 22.64 9.60
CA ILE A 6 7.84 23.92 9.04
C ILE A 6 6.85 25.05 9.39
N TRP A 7 5.55 24.82 9.26
CA TRP A 7 4.55 25.80 9.64
C TRP A 7 4.63 26.16 11.13
N VAL A 8 4.74 25.17 12.02
CA VAL A 8 4.87 25.40 13.47
C VAL A 8 6.11 26.22 13.78
N ILE A 9 7.25 25.87 13.18
CA ILE A 9 8.51 26.60 13.34
C ILE A 9 8.38 28.06 12.86
N ILE A 10 7.85 28.27 11.65
CA ILE A 10 7.68 29.62 11.10
C ILE A 10 6.73 30.47 11.95
N LYS A 11 5.61 29.86 12.39
CA LYS A 11 4.60 30.56 13.21
C LYS A 11 5.18 31.04 14.54
N ASN A 12 5.98 30.22 15.16
CA ASN A 12 6.51 30.48 16.50
C ASN A 12 7.94 30.98 16.48
N TRP A 13 8.52 31.26 15.30
CA TRP A 13 9.93 31.63 15.14
C TRP A 13 10.40 32.76 16.05
N LYS A 14 9.53 33.77 16.27
CA LYS A 14 9.84 34.91 17.14
C LYS A 14 9.81 34.59 18.63
N GLU A 15 9.13 33.50 19.01
CA GLU A 15 8.99 33.02 20.38
C GLU A 15 10.13 32.07 20.76
N TYR A 16 10.72 31.38 19.77
CA TYR A 16 11.86 30.50 19.98
C TYR A 16 13.17 31.28 20.06
N LYS A 17 13.61 31.58 21.27
CA LYS A 17 14.97 32.05 21.52
C LYS A 17 15.90 30.84 21.61
N ILE A 18 16.38 30.36 20.47
CA ILE A 18 17.36 29.28 20.40
C ILE A 18 18.66 29.75 21.09
N ASN A 19 19.01 29.13 22.19
CA ASN A 19 20.24 29.40 22.91
C ASN A 19 21.34 28.39 22.51
N LYS A 20 22.58 28.62 23.00
CA LYS A 20 23.73 27.74 22.69
C LYS A 20 23.51 26.30 23.18
N LYS A 21 22.76 26.09 24.27
CA LYS A 21 22.45 24.76 24.78
C LYS A 21 21.51 24.01 23.85
N ASP A 22 20.50 24.70 23.29
CA ASP A 22 19.56 24.09 22.33
C ASP A 22 20.27 23.66 21.06
N ILE A 23 21.21 24.50 20.55
CA ILE A 23 22.04 24.13 19.40
C ILE A 23 22.90 22.90 19.70
N LEU A 24 23.51 22.84 20.89
CA LEU A 24 24.29 21.68 21.28
C LEU A 24 23.45 20.40 21.36
N ILE A 25 22.25 20.48 21.94
CA ILE A 25 21.31 19.36 22.00
C ILE A 25 20.94 18.88 20.59
N ILE A 26 20.57 19.81 19.70
CA ILE A 26 20.22 19.47 18.30
C ILE A 26 21.40 18.80 17.59
N LEU A 27 22.61 19.34 17.72
CA LEU A 27 23.81 18.73 17.14
C LEU A 27 24.08 17.33 17.69
N THR A 28 23.91 17.14 19.01
CA THR A 28 24.09 15.83 19.65
C THR A 28 23.08 14.82 19.11
N ILE A 29 21.81 15.22 18.97
CA ILE A 29 20.76 14.36 18.39
C ILE A 29 21.10 14.00 16.94
N ILE A 30 21.52 14.97 16.14
CA ILE A 30 21.90 14.73 14.73
C ILE A 30 23.08 13.75 14.66
N LEU A 31 24.12 13.96 15.47
CA LEU A 31 25.29 13.08 15.52
C LEU A 31 24.91 11.65 15.96
N ALA A 32 24.04 11.52 16.96
CA ALA A 32 23.53 10.22 17.39
C ALA A 32 22.76 9.52 16.28
N LEU A 33 21.86 10.23 15.60
CA LEU A 33 21.10 9.69 14.46
C LEU A 33 22.02 9.26 13.31
N VAL A 34 22.99 10.10 12.94
CA VAL A 34 23.98 9.77 11.91
C VAL A 34 24.78 8.54 12.32
N GLY A 35 25.20 8.43 13.60
CA GLY A 35 25.90 7.26 14.11
C GLY A 35 25.07 5.97 14.00
N ILE A 36 23.81 6.00 14.44
CA ILE A 36 22.90 4.84 14.35
C ILE A 36 22.66 4.45 12.89
N LEU A 37 22.36 5.42 12.02
CA LEU A 37 22.16 5.17 10.60
C LEU A 37 23.42 4.61 9.93
N SER A 38 24.60 5.11 10.26
CA SER A 38 25.88 4.61 9.74
C SER A 38 26.10 3.15 10.12
N ILE A 39 25.87 2.79 11.38
CA ILE A 39 25.95 1.40 11.85
C ILE A 39 24.98 0.50 11.08
N TYR A 40 23.73 0.96 10.91
CA TYR A 40 22.73 0.24 10.14
C TYR A 40 23.17 0.03 8.68
N PHE A 41 23.62 1.07 7.99
CA PHE A 41 24.07 0.99 6.60
C PHE A 41 25.29 0.10 6.44
N ILE A 42 26.26 0.15 7.35
CA ILE A 42 27.43 -0.72 7.31
C ILE A 42 27.03 -2.19 7.49
N LYS A 43 26.19 -2.49 8.48
CA LYS A 43 25.72 -3.86 8.74
C LYS A 43 24.82 -4.41 7.62
N SER A 44 24.09 -3.56 6.92
CA SER A 44 23.17 -3.94 5.87
C SER A 44 23.74 -3.76 4.45
N ALA A 45 25.02 -3.41 4.31
CA ALA A 45 25.62 -3.03 3.03
C ALA A 45 25.46 -4.12 1.96
N ASP A 46 25.70 -5.39 2.30
CA ASP A 46 25.57 -6.50 1.35
C ASP A 46 24.11 -6.72 0.94
N ALA A 47 23.18 -6.72 1.89
CA ALA A 47 21.76 -6.84 1.61
C ALA A 47 21.24 -5.66 0.75
N LEU A 48 21.66 -4.43 1.05
CA LEU A 48 21.33 -3.24 0.27
C LEU A 48 21.87 -3.35 -1.17
N LYS A 49 23.11 -3.82 -1.33
CA LYS A 49 23.71 -4.04 -2.65
C LYS A 49 22.93 -5.08 -3.46
N LEU A 50 22.52 -6.19 -2.82
CA LEU A 50 21.71 -7.21 -3.46
C LEU A 50 20.34 -6.66 -3.89
N ILE A 51 19.61 -6.00 -2.97
CA ILE A 51 18.29 -5.45 -3.24
C ILE A 51 18.33 -4.35 -4.32
N THR A 52 19.29 -3.43 -4.26
CA THR A 52 19.42 -2.36 -5.26
C THR A 52 19.86 -2.88 -6.62
N GLY A 53 20.48 -4.06 -6.68
CA GLY A 53 20.85 -4.76 -7.91
C GLY A 53 19.69 -5.50 -8.59
N THR A 54 18.55 -5.66 -7.93
CA THR A 54 17.38 -6.35 -8.48
C THR A 54 16.70 -5.53 -9.58
N ASP A 55 15.96 -6.20 -10.46
CA ASP A 55 15.11 -5.54 -11.44
C ASP A 55 13.91 -4.84 -10.76
N TYR A 56 13.39 -5.47 -9.70
CA TYR A 56 12.37 -4.91 -8.82
C TYR A 56 12.66 -5.28 -7.36
N PRO A 57 12.65 -4.33 -6.41
CA PRO A 57 12.42 -2.89 -6.55
C PRO A 57 13.66 -2.07 -6.95
N GLY A 58 14.84 -2.69 -7.09
CA GLY A 58 16.12 -2.00 -7.23
C GLY A 58 16.19 -1.01 -8.40
N LYS A 59 15.73 -1.43 -9.60
CA LYS A 59 15.70 -0.58 -10.79
C LYS A 59 14.34 0.10 -11.03
N ARG A 60 13.47 0.06 -10.04
CA ARG A 60 12.15 0.69 -10.15
C ARG A 60 12.28 2.17 -10.44
N PHE A 61 11.54 2.62 -11.44
CA PHE A 61 11.51 4.03 -11.81
C PHE A 61 10.12 4.43 -12.27
N GLU A 62 9.51 5.36 -11.54
CA GLU A 62 8.17 5.84 -11.80
C GLU A 62 8.20 7.31 -12.22
N THR A 63 7.50 7.63 -13.29
CA THR A 63 7.26 9.01 -13.74
C THR A 63 5.85 9.49 -13.44
N GLY A 64 5.00 8.61 -12.90
CA GLY A 64 3.60 8.92 -12.61
C GLY A 64 2.70 8.87 -13.84
N GLY A 65 1.51 9.45 -13.67
CA GLY A 65 0.47 9.53 -14.70
C GLY A 65 -0.56 8.40 -14.61
N LYS A 66 -1.72 8.62 -15.28
CA LYS A 66 -2.82 7.66 -15.45
C LYS A 66 -3.60 7.25 -14.18
N GLU A 67 -3.36 7.90 -13.03
CA GLU A 67 -3.98 7.57 -11.75
C GLU A 67 -5.17 8.46 -11.38
N ILE A 68 -5.81 9.09 -12.36
CA ILE A 68 -6.96 9.97 -12.10
C ILE A 68 -8.10 9.23 -11.39
N LYS A 69 -8.30 7.95 -11.71
CA LYS A 69 -9.34 7.13 -11.09
C LYS A 69 -9.05 6.91 -9.59
N THR A 70 -7.81 6.61 -9.25
CA THR A 70 -7.36 6.35 -7.87
C THR A 70 -7.55 7.57 -6.97
N ILE A 71 -7.36 8.78 -7.49
CA ILE A 71 -7.59 10.02 -6.73
C ILE A 71 -9.04 10.13 -6.26
N PHE A 72 -10.01 9.72 -7.09
CA PHE A 72 -11.43 9.82 -6.79
C PHE A 72 -12.01 8.58 -6.11
N SER A 73 -11.18 7.58 -5.85
CA SER A 73 -11.59 6.35 -5.16
C SER A 73 -12.16 6.59 -3.75
N TYR A 74 -11.91 7.74 -3.13
CA TYR A 74 -12.46 8.08 -1.82
C TYR A 74 -13.99 8.11 -1.78
N VAL A 75 -14.66 8.25 -2.92
CA VAL A 75 -16.13 8.32 -2.98
C VAL A 75 -16.78 7.05 -2.45
N TYR A 76 -16.29 5.87 -2.82
CA TYR A 76 -16.84 4.61 -2.29
C TYR A 76 -16.34 4.28 -0.89
N SER A 77 -15.19 4.81 -0.49
CA SER A 77 -14.68 4.67 0.90
C SER A 77 -15.59 5.37 1.92
N ILE A 78 -16.51 6.22 1.47
CA ILE A 78 -17.54 6.83 2.33
C ILE A 78 -18.39 5.74 3.00
N LEU A 79 -18.67 4.63 2.31
CA LEU A 79 -19.52 3.57 2.83
C LEU A 79 -18.76 2.25 3.07
N PHE A 80 -17.71 1.99 2.30
CA PHE A 80 -17.01 0.69 2.30
C PHE A 80 -15.48 0.85 2.35
N PRO A 81 -14.91 1.36 3.45
CA PRO A 81 -13.46 1.60 3.53
C PRO A 81 -12.63 0.32 3.46
N TYR A 82 -13.26 -0.86 3.66
CA TYR A 82 -12.60 -2.16 3.79
C TYR A 82 -13.08 -3.23 2.81
N LYS A 83 -14.12 -2.98 2.01
CA LYS A 83 -14.64 -3.93 1.01
C LYS A 83 -14.20 -3.57 -0.41
N ILE A 84 -12.89 -3.56 -0.63
CA ILE A 84 -12.32 -3.21 -1.92
C ILE A 84 -11.75 -4.49 -2.54
N ASP A 85 -12.61 -5.46 -2.81
CA ASP A 85 -12.22 -6.76 -3.35
C ASP A 85 -11.65 -6.70 -4.78
N THR A 86 -11.78 -5.56 -5.47
CA THR A 86 -11.48 -5.43 -6.90
C THR A 86 -10.28 -4.58 -7.23
N ILE A 87 -9.62 -3.98 -6.24
CA ILE A 87 -8.48 -3.10 -6.48
C ILE A 87 -7.24 -3.67 -5.81
N GLY A 88 -6.47 -4.47 -6.52
CA GLY A 88 -5.10 -4.80 -6.18
C GLY A 88 -4.83 -5.05 -4.68
N ASN A 89 -3.72 -4.55 -4.19
CA ASN A 89 -3.33 -4.71 -2.79
C ASN A 89 -4.11 -3.75 -1.86
N PRO A 90 -4.97 -4.25 -0.95
CA PRO A 90 -5.75 -3.40 -0.04
C PRO A 90 -4.89 -2.46 0.83
N CYS A 91 -3.64 -2.85 1.12
CA CYS A 91 -2.70 -2.03 1.88
C CYS A 91 -2.33 -0.71 1.18
N GLU A 92 -2.51 -0.63 -0.13
CA GLU A 92 -2.11 0.50 -0.97
C GLU A 92 -3.27 1.44 -1.29
N LEU A 93 -4.48 1.03 -1.01
CA LEU A 93 -5.71 1.71 -1.42
C LEU A 93 -6.46 2.37 -0.28
N SER A 94 -5.80 2.64 0.81
CA SER A 94 -6.39 3.43 1.88
C SER A 94 -6.80 4.79 1.35
N SER A 95 -8.07 5.07 1.37
CA SER A 95 -8.64 6.36 0.98
C SER A 95 -9.50 6.90 2.11
N MET A 96 -9.58 8.22 2.19
CA MET A 96 -10.35 8.93 3.20
C MET A 96 -11.20 10.01 2.54
N ILE A 97 -12.34 10.35 3.14
CA ILE A 97 -13.26 11.35 2.60
C ILE A 97 -12.55 12.70 2.55
N SER A 98 -12.01 13.03 1.41
CA SER A 98 -11.17 14.20 1.21
C SER A 98 -11.87 15.36 0.52
N PHE A 99 -12.99 15.11 -0.17
CA PHE A 99 -13.68 16.04 -1.06
C PHE A 99 -12.76 16.69 -2.12
N TYR A 100 -11.65 16.02 -2.44
CA TYR A 100 -10.74 16.50 -3.48
C TYR A 100 -11.50 16.74 -4.80
N PRO A 101 -11.25 17.82 -5.54
CA PRO A 101 -10.24 18.86 -5.30
C PRO A 101 -10.77 20.11 -4.57
N ILE A 102 -11.98 20.06 -4.02
CA ILE A 102 -12.69 21.26 -3.53
C ILE A 102 -11.94 22.02 -2.42
N PRO A 103 -11.40 21.37 -1.36
CA PRO A 103 -10.67 22.10 -0.32
C PRO A 103 -9.44 22.83 -0.87
N MET A 104 -8.71 22.21 -1.80
CA MET A 104 -7.58 22.83 -2.47
C MET A 104 -8.00 24.06 -3.29
N LEU A 105 -9.07 23.96 -4.08
CA LEU A 105 -9.56 25.08 -4.88
C LEU A 105 -10.03 26.27 -4.01
N ILE A 106 -10.71 25.98 -2.91
CA ILE A 106 -11.13 27.01 -1.96
C ILE A 106 -9.93 27.69 -1.31
N ALA A 107 -8.93 26.90 -0.89
CA ALA A 107 -7.71 27.47 -0.32
C ALA A 107 -6.94 28.35 -1.31
N LEU A 108 -6.87 27.97 -2.60
CA LEU A 108 -6.29 28.80 -3.67
C LEU A 108 -7.03 30.13 -3.85
N VAL A 109 -8.37 30.08 -3.91
CA VAL A 109 -9.20 31.32 -4.02
C VAL A 109 -9.01 32.20 -2.78
N TYR A 110 -8.97 31.60 -1.61
CA TYR A 110 -8.76 32.33 -0.35
C TYR A 110 -7.41 33.04 -0.34
N LEU A 111 -6.31 32.33 -0.69
CA LEU A 111 -4.98 32.95 -0.75
C LEU A 111 -4.92 34.10 -1.76
N LYS A 112 -5.52 33.95 -2.96
CA LYS A 112 -5.57 34.99 -3.96
C LYS A 112 -6.27 36.25 -3.44
N LYS A 113 -7.35 36.08 -2.69
CA LYS A 113 -8.11 37.23 -2.09
C LYS A 113 -7.39 37.88 -0.92
N ASN A 114 -6.62 37.11 -0.16
CA ASN A 114 -5.99 37.54 1.08
C ASN A 114 -4.49 37.70 0.97
N ILE A 115 -3.95 37.99 -0.22
CA ILE A 115 -2.51 38.03 -0.51
C ILE A 115 -1.73 38.97 0.40
N LYS A 116 -2.38 40.00 0.92
CA LYS A 116 -1.80 40.97 1.87
C LYS A 116 -1.71 40.44 3.31
N ASN A 117 -2.54 39.46 3.66
CA ASN A 117 -2.57 38.85 4.99
C ASN A 117 -1.73 37.57 5.05
N LYS A 118 -0.46 37.72 5.38
CA LYS A 118 0.50 36.59 5.40
C LYS A 118 0.24 35.56 6.51
N LYS A 119 -0.69 35.80 7.44
CA LYS A 119 -0.94 34.94 8.60
C LYS A 119 -1.23 33.49 8.21
N HIS A 120 -1.97 33.27 7.11
CA HIS A 120 -2.41 31.96 6.67
C HIS A 120 -1.44 31.27 5.69
N PHE A 121 -0.45 31.99 5.17
CA PHE A 121 0.46 31.51 4.12
C PHE A 121 1.34 30.38 4.59
N ALA A 122 1.85 30.44 5.81
CA ALA A 122 2.75 29.45 6.36
C ALA A 122 2.18 28.03 6.38
N PHE A 123 0.84 27.90 6.50
CA PHE A 123 0.18 26.59 6.45
C PHE A 123 -0.37 26.27 5.06
N LEU A 124 -1.10 27.19 4.44
CA LEU A 124 -1.83 26.90 3.20
C LEU A 124 -0.88 26.67 2.03
N ILE A 125 0.23 27.42 1.92
CA ILE A 125 1.16 27.27 0.80
C ILE A 125 1.80 25.86 0.76
N PRO A 126 2.40 25.33 1.83
CA PRO A 126 2.93 23.97 1.81
C PRO A 126 1.87 22.91 1.49
N MET A 127 0.66 23.04 2.05
CA MET A 127 -0.43 22.08 1.77
C MET A 127 -0.87 22.13 0.30
N LEU A 128 -0.94 23.32 -0.29
CA LEU A 128 -1.27 23.50 -1.69
C LEU A 128 -0.17 22.98 -2.62
N ILE A 129 1.09 23.24 -2.31
CA ILE A 129 2.24 22.71 -3.08
C ILE A 129 2.17 21.19 -3.11
N ILE A 130 2.02 20.54 -1.94
CA ILE A 130 1.89 19.09 -1.83
C ILE A 130 0.70 18.59 -2.65
N SER A 131 -0.46 19.23 -2.49
CA SER A 131 -1.66 18.81 -3.21
C SER A 131 -1.52 18.95 -4.73
N ILE A 132 -0.90 20.04 -5.21
CA ILE A 132 -0.68 20.27 -6.65
C ILE A 132 0.36 19.30 -7.19
N VAL A 133 1.51 19.15 -6.53
CA VAL A 133 2.60 18.26 -6.98
C VAL A 133 2.12 16.82 -7.07
N TYR A 134 1.42 16.32 -6.04
CA TYR A 134 0.89 14.96 -6.06
C TYR A 134 -0.22 14.80 -7.11
N SER A 135 -1.10 15.78 -7.28
CA SER A 135 -2.12 15.73 -8.33
C SER A 135 -1.49 15.69 -9.72
N VAL A 136 -0.50 16.53 -9.99
CA VAL A 136 0.22 16.57 -11.28
C VAL A 136 0.93 15.24 -11.52
N PHE A 137 1.66 14.73 -10.52
CA PHE A 137 2.36 13.45 -10.63
C PHE A 137 1.39 12.29 -10.89
N MET A 138 0.27 12.22 -10.16
CA MET A 138 -0.70 11.15 -10.33
C MET A 138 -1.45 11.21 -11.67
N ILE A 139 -1.85 12.40 -12.12
CA ILE A 139 -2.73 12.55 -13.30
C ILE A 139 -1.91 12.57 -14.60
N PHE A 140 -0.89 13.42 -14.64
CA PHE A 140 -0.13 13.71 -15.86
C PHE A 140 1.23 13.03 -15.90
N GLY A 141 1.80 12.72 -14.74
CA GLY A 141 3.19 12.35 -14.59
C GLY A 141 4.12 13.56 -14.67
N VAL A 142 5.42 13.30 -14.53
CA VAL A 142 6.48 14.30 -14.57
C VAL A 142 7.68 13.77 -15.36
N ASN A 143 8.59 14.65 -15.77
CA ASN A 143 9.82 14.22 -16.41
C ASN A 143 10.76 13.51 -15.43
N GLU A 144 11.69 12.71 -15.95
CA GLU A 144 12.63 11.90 -15.16
C GLU A 144 13.46 12.72 -14.19
N THR A 145 13.93 13.90 -14.62
CA THR A 145 14.76 14.76 -13.78
C THR A 145 14.02 15.23 -12.55
N PHE A 146 12.78 15.68 -12.72
CA PHE A 146 11.94 16.08 -11.58
C PHE A 146 11.60 14.89 -10.69
N ALA A 147 11.26 13.74 -11.28
CA ALA A 147 10.98 12.52 -10.53
C ALA A 147 12.17 12.12 -9.64
N LYS A 148 13.39 12.18 -10.17
CA LYS A 148 14.63 11.90 -9.42
C LYS A 148 14.88 12.90 -8.31
N LEU A 149 14.82 14.20 -8.61
CA LEU A 149 15.08 15.27 -7.63
C LEU A 149 14.07 15.30 -6.47
N SER A 150 12.80 15.00 -6.77
CA SER A 150 11.73 14.94 -5.78
C SER A 150 11.63 13.60 -5.05
N LEU A 151 12.40 12.59 -5.44
CA LEU A 151 12.34 11.19 -4.99
C LEU A 151 10.98 10.51 -5.28
N LEU A 152 10.11 11.12 -6.05
CA LEU A 152 8.82 10.55 -6.45
C LEU A 152 8.99 9.29 -7.30
N TYR A 153 10.11 9.15 -8.02
CA TYR A 153 10.40 7.97 -8.84
C TYR A 153 10.38 6.65 -8.04
N MET A 154 10.55 6.70 -6.72
CA MET A 154 10.53 5.53 -5.84
C MET A 154 9.11 5.15 -5.40
N THR A 155 8.10 5.96 -5.72
CA THR A 155 6.74 5.79 -5.20
C THR A 155 5.76 5.40 -6.30
N PRO A 156 5.01 4.27 -6.17
CA PRO A 156 3.87 4.00 -7.04
C PRO A 156 2.90 5.17 -7.02
N PRO A 157 2.47 5.67 -8.19
CA PRO A 157 1.62 6.86 -8.25
C PRO A 157 0.34 6.72 -7.44
N GLY A 158 -0.31 5.55 -7.47
CA GLY A 158 -1.56 5.28 -6.73
C GLY A 158 -1.44 5.46 -5.21
N ARG A 159 -0.27 5.19 -4.63
CA ARG A 159 -0.03 5.37 -3.17
C ARG A 159 -0.10 6.83 -2.74
N LEU A 160 0.08 7.77 -3.64
CA LEU A 160 -0.02 9.19 -3.32
C LEU A 160 -1.46 9.67 -3.06
N ALA A 161 -2.47 8.85 -3.35
CA ALA A 161 -3.86 9.14 -2.97
C ALA A 161 -4.01 9.34 -1.45
N ILE A 162 -3.23 8.61 -0.63
CA ILE A 162 -3.25 8.72 0.84
C ILE A 162 -2.77 10.11 1.29
N PRO A 163 -1.52 10.54 1.02
CA PRO A 163 -1.05 11.85 1.47
C PRO A 163 -1.79 13.00 0.78
N LEU A 164 -2.29 12.83 -0.46
CA LEU A 164 -3.14 13.80 -1.11
C LEU A 164 -4.48 13.96 -0.36
N GLY A 165 -5.16 12.86 -0.07
CA GLY A 165 -6.41 12.88 0.71
C GLY A 165 -6.21 13.49 2.09
N PHE A 166 -5.12 13.14 2.78
CA PHE A 166 -4.78 13.70 4.09
C PHE A 166 -4.53 15.21 4.02
N SER A 167 -3.86 15.70 2.96
CA SER A 167 -3.67 17.15 2.77
C SER A 167 -4.98 17.89 2.62
N GLN A 168 -5.98 17.30 1.93
CA GLN A 168 -7.32 17.91 1.80
C GLN A 168 -8.05 17.96 3.15
N ILE A 169 -7.96 16.91 3.96
CA ILE A 169 -8.54 16.91 5.31
C ILE A 169 -7.89 18.00 6.17
N LEU A 170 -6.57 18.12 6.12
CA LEU A 170 -5.86 19.18 6.85
C LEU A 170 -6.30 20.58 6.38
N LEU A 171 -6.54 20.76 5.08
CA LEU A 171 -7.10 22.01 4.56
C LEU A 171 -8.51 22.27 5.12
N ILE A 172 -9.39 21.27 5.18
CA ILE A 172 -10.73 21.40 5.78
C ILE A 172 -10.63 21.78 7.25
N VAL A 173 -9.82 21.05 8.02
CA VAL A 173 -9.62 21.31 9.46
C VAL A 173 -9.08 22.73 9.69
N TYR A 174 -8.13 23.15 8.87
CA TYR A 174 -7.59 24.51 8.93
C TYR A 174 -8.65 25.57 8.65
N MET A 175 -9.48 25.37 7.62
CA MET A 175 -10.57 26.28 7.27
C MET A 175 -11.64 26.33 8.35
N LEU A 176 -12.00 25.19 8.96
CA LEU A 176 -12.93 25.13 10.09
C LEU A 176 -12.47 26.01 11.26
N GLY A 177 -11.19 26.00 11.58
CA GLY A 177 -10.64 26.75 12.71
C GLY A 177 -10.32 28.22 12.42
N ASN A 178 -10.09 28.60 11.14
CA ASN A 178 -9.51 29.91 10.84
C ASN A 178 -10.38 30.81 9.95
N PHE A 179 -11.30 30.25 9.14
CA PHE A 179 -12.15 31.08 8.28
C PHE A 179 -13.21 31.77 9.07
N LYS A 180 -13.40 33.06 8.80
CA LYS A 180 -14.39 33.95 9.43
C LYS A 180 -15.52 34.30 8.45
N LYS A 181 -16.56 34.94 8.96
CA LYS A 181 -17.75 35.33 8.18
C LYS A 181 -17.40 36.21 6.98
N GLU A 182 -16.35 37.03 7.11
CA GLU A 182 -15.88 37.93 6.04
C GLU A 182 -15.16 37.19 4.91
N ASP A 183 -14.69 35.94 5.16
CA ASP A 183 -13.94 35.15 4.20
C ASP A 183 -14.86 34.49 3.16
N ILE A 184 -15.60 35.30 2.43
CA ILE A 184 -16.57 34.87 1.42
C ILE A 184 -15.79 34.37 0.17
N ILE A 185 -15.88 33.09 -0.15
CA ILE A 185 -15.24 32.49 -1.32
C ILE A 185 -15.95 32.85 -2.61
N LEU A 186 -17.25 32.61 -2.67
CA LEU A 186 -18.12 32.98 -3.77
C LEU A 186 -19.26 33.86 -3.25
N LYS A 187 -19.56 34.99 -3.94
CA LYS A 187 -20.62 35.90 -3.54
C LYS A 187 -22.01 35.43 -3.97
N SER A 188 -22.13 34.86 -5.16
CA SER A 188 -23.39 34.39 -5.74
C SER A 188 -23.85 33.07 -5.14
N GLU A 189 -24.99 33.04 -4.51
CA GLU A 189 -25.59 31.80 -3.96
C GLU A 189 -25.98 30.82 -5.08
N TRP A 190 -26.36 31.34 -6.25
CA TRP A 190 -26.63 30.50 -7.43
C TRP A 190 -25.37 29.78 -7.89
N LEU A 191 -24.25 30.50 -8.03
CA LEU A 191 -22.95 29.88 -8.40
C LEU A 191 -22.49 28.85 -7.38
N LYS A 192 -22.72 29.04 -6.09
CA LYS A 192 -22.42 28.05 -5.06
C LYS A 192 -23.22 26.75 -5.26
N LYS A 193 -24.54 26.87 -5.48
CA LYS A 193 -25.42 25.71 -5.68
C LYS A 193 -25.08 24.97 -6.97
N VAL A 194 -24.98 25.69 -8.08
CA VAL A 194 -24.67 25.08 -9.39
C VAL A 194 -23.26 24.50 -9.40
N GLY A 195 -22.27 25.20 -8.87
CA GLY A 195 -20.89 24.71 -8.76
C GLY A 195 -20.79 23.46 -7.88
N THR A 196 -21.52 23.42 -6.75
CA THR A 196 -21.62 22.23 -5.91
C THR A 196 -22.20 21.04 -6.67
N LEU A 197 -23.33 21.25 -7.35
CA LEU A 197 -23.99 20.18 -8.11
C LEU A 197 -23.09 19.65 -9.22
N LEU A 198 -22.55 20.54 -10.05
CA LEU A 198 -21.68 20.14 -11.17
C LEU A 198 -20.40 19.44 -10.71
N SER A 199 -19.76 19.95 -9.65
CA SER A 199 -18.57 19.29 -9.11
C SER A 199 -18.88 17.93 -8.50
N SER A 200 -20.02 17.78 -7.80
CA SER A 200 -20.44 16.49 -7.26
C SER A 200 -20.75 15.46 -8.36
N ILE A 201 -21.42 15.90 -9.43
CA ILE A 201 -21.69 15.05 -10.60
C ILE A 201 -20.38 14.63 -11.27
N ALA A 202 -19.44 15.56 -11.48
CA ALA A 202 -18.15 15.27 -12.10
C ALA A 202 -17.34 14.27 -11.26
N ILE A 203 -17.23 14.49 -9.95
CA ILE A 203 -16.55 13.57 -9.02
C ILE A 203 -17.19 12.20 -9.06
N MET A 204 -18.53 12.13 -8.97
CA MET A 204 -19.27 10.87 -9.02
C MET A 204 -19.11 10.15 -10.34
N TYR A 205 -19.15 10.87 -11.46
CA TYR A 205 -18.92 10.30 -12.78
C TYR A 205 -17.52 9.68 -12.90
N ILE A 206 -16.47 10.37 -12.44
CA ILE A 206 -15.10 9.84 -12.47
C ILE A 206 -15.01 8.60 -11.57
N ALA A 207 -15.60 8.64 -10.37
CA ALA A 207 -15.61 7.51 -9.45
C ALA A 207 -16.31 6.27 -10.05
N LEU A 208 -17.44 6.46 -10.75
CA LEU A 208 -18.17 5.36 -11.41
C LEU A 208 -17.43 4.77 -12.61
N LYS A 209 -16.50 5.53 -13.21
CA LYS A 209 -15.61 5.01 -14.28
C LYS A 209 -14.40 4.25 -13.73
N THR A 210 -14.22 4.20 -12.42
CA THR A 210 -13.32 3.22 -11.80
C THR A 210 -13.99 1.85 -11.91
N ASP A 211 -13.25 0.78 -12.17
CA ASP A 211 -13.80 -0.59 -12.34
C ASP A 211 -14.37 -1.16 -11.03
N MET A 212 -15.07 -0.35 -10.26
CA MET A 212 -15.60 -0.71 -8.95
C MET A 212 -17.01 -1.26 -9.06
N ASN A 213 -17.10 -2.57 -9.15
CA ASN A 213 -18.35 -3.32 -9.20
C ASN A 213 -19.30 -3.02 -8.02
N ILE A 214 -18.77 -2.60 -6.85
CA ILE A 214 -19.59 -2.33 -5.66
C ILE A 214 -20.63 -1.26 -5.90
N LEU A 215 -20.24 -0.10 -6.45
CA LEU A 215 -21.21 0.97 -6.75
C LEU A 215 -22.13 0.59 -7.92
N GLN A 216 -21.61 -0.12 -8.91
CA GLN A 216 -22.39 -0.54 -10.09
C GLN A 216 -23.45 -1.58 -9.73
N ASN A 217 -23.11 -2.53 -8.84
CA ASN A 217 -24.02 -3.59 -8.41
C ASN A 217 -25.06 -3.13 -7.37
N HIS A 218 -24.85 -1.98 -6.75
CA HIS A 218 -25.73 -1.44 -5.71
C HIS A 218 -26.10 0.03 -5.96
N PRO A 219 -27.04 0.32 -6.88
CA PRO A 219 -27.37 1.71 -7.28
C PRO A 219 -27.75 2.63 -6.12
N ILE A 220 -28.33 2.12 -5.04
CA ILE A 220 -28.69 2.91 -3.87
C ILE A 220 -27.46 3.61 -3.24
N TYR A 221 -26.28 2.96 -3.30
CA TYR A 221 -25.06 3.54 -2.76
C TYR A 221 -24.56 4.74 -3.59
N ILE A 222 -24.85 4.74 -4.89
CA ILE A 222 -24.56 5.88 -5.77
C ILE A 222 -25.29 7.11 -5.28
N TYR A 223 -26.60 6.95 -4.98
CA TYR A 223 -27.41 8.09 -4.46
C TYR A 223 -26.93 8.54 -3.09
N ILE A 224 -26.62 7.61 -2.18
CA ILE A 224 -26.13 7.96 -0.83
C ILE A 224 -24.80 8.71 -0.92
N CYS A 225 -23.82 8.19 -1.66
CA CYS A 225 -22.54 8.87 -1.87
C CYS A 225 -22.71 10.22 -2.55
N GLY A 226 -23.59 10.30 -3.57
CA GLY A 226 -23.91 11.55 -4.24
C GLY A 226 -24.51 12.61 -3.31
N LEU A 227 -25.45 12.23 -2.45
CA LEU A 227 -26.04 13.13 -1.45
C LEU A 227 -25.00 13.62 -0.44
N ILE A 228 -24.13 12.73 0.05
CA ILE A 228 -23.05 13.09 0.98
C ILE A 228 -22.09 14.07 0.30
N LEU A 229 -21.74 13.84 -0.97
CA LEU A 229 -20.88 14.74 -1.74
C LEU A 229 -21.53 16.13 -1.91
N ILE A 230 -22.76 16.17 -2.40
CA ILE A 230 -23.48 17.43 -2.61
C ILE A 230 -23.59 18.21 -1.30
N TYR A 231 -24.03 17.55 -0.23
CA TYR A 231 -24.18 18.19 1.06
C TYR A 231 -22.82 18.66 1.62
N GLY A 232 -21.80 17.79 1.63
CA GLY A 232 -20.47 18.11 2.14
C GLY A 232 -19.79 19.23 1.36
N ILE A 233 -19.79 19.17 0.03
CA ILE A 233 -19.20 20.21 -0.82
C ILE A 233 -19.91 21.56 -0.61
N TYR A 234 -21.25 21.56 -0.49
CA TYR A 234 -21.99 22.80 -0.19
C TYR A 234 -21.56 23.42 1.14
N GLN A 235 -21.38 22.59 2.19
CA GLN A 235 -20.90 23.08 3.48
C GLN A 235 -19.46 23.64 3.38
N ILE A 236 -18.58 22.95 2.64
CA ILE A 236 -17.20 23.40 2.44
C ILE A 236 -17.13 24.72 1.67
N VAL A 237 -17.94 24.90 0.63
CA VAL A 237 -18.02 26.16 -0.14
C VAL A 237 -18.51 27.33 0.73
N ASN A 238 -19.32 27.04 1.73
CA ASN A 238 -19.89 28.01 2.68
C ASN A 238 -19.22 27.97 4.07
N ILE A 239 -18.02 27.43 4.17
CA ILE A 239 -17.33 27.18 5.45
C ILE A 239 -17.03 28.44 6.28
N ASN A 240 -17.18 29.61 5.70
CA ASN A 240 -17.07 30.90 6.39
C ASN A 240 -18.24 31.19 7.36
N LYS A 241 -19.36 30.44 7.27
CA LYS A 241 -20.51 30.56 8.16
C LYS A 241 -20.45 29.52 9.27
N GLU A 242 -20.58 29.90 10.54
CA GLU A 242 -20.49 28.99 11.68
C GLU A 242 -21.50 27.82 11.63
N GLU A 243 -22.70 28.09 11.10
CA GLU A 243 -23.72 27.07 10.92
C GLU A 243 -23.27 25.99 9.95
N ASN A 244 -22.60 26.34 8.86
CA ASN A 244 -22.12 25.42 7.86
C ASN A 244 -20.90 24.60 8.38
N LYS A 245 -20.05 25.19 9.22
CA LYS A 245 -19.01 24.47 9.93
C LYS A 245 -19.61 23.37 10.82
N LYS A 246 -20.61 23.72 11.63
CA LYS A 246 -21.31 22.74 12.50
C LYS A 246 -21.94 21.62 11.67
N ARG A 247 -22.63 21.97 10.56
CA ARG A 247 -23.25 20.99 9.66
C ARG A 247 -22.23 20.07 9.01
N LEU A 248 -21.06 20.59 8.62
CA LEU A 248 -19.98 19.78 8.06
C LEU A 248 -19.43 18.80 9.12
N ILE A 249 -19.22 19.27 10.35
CA ILE A 249 -18.78 18.40 11.45
C ILE A 249 -19.83 17.33 11.75
N MET A 250 -21.12 17.70 11.79
CA MET A 250 -22.23 16.74 11.98
C MET A 250 -22.34 15.72 10.85
N LEU A 251 -21.86 16.02 9.64
CA LEU A 251 -21.73 15.04 8.55
C LEU A 251 -20.53 14.14 8.74
N LEU A 252 -19.35 14.72 9.00
CA LEU A 252 -18.08 13.99 9.01
C LEU A 252 -17.95 13.02 10.18
N ILE A 253 -18.43 13.38 11.37
CA ILE A 253 -18.34 12.54 12.56
C ILE A 253 -19.09 11.20 12.38
N PRO A 254 -20.38 11.17 12.02
CA PRO A 254 -21.09 9.90 11.81
C PRO A 254 -20.46 9.05 10.69
N VAL A 255 -20.03 9.68 9.60
CA VAL A 255 -19.38 8.97 8.52
C VAL A 255 -18.06 8.34 8.99
N ALA A 256 -17.23 9.08 9.74
CA ALA A 256 -15.98 8.56 10.29
C ALA A 256 -16.23 7.44 11.30
N ILE A 257 -17.27 7.53 12.13
CA ILE A 257 -17.66 6.48 13.07
C ILE A 257 -18.13 5.24 12.31
N LEU A 258 -19.05 5.39 11.36
CA LEU A 258 -19.60 4.26 10.59
C LEU A 258 -18.53 3.53 9.78
N THR A 259 -17.59 4.27 9.21
CA THR A 259 -16.49 3.70 8.42
C THR A 259 -15.37 3.15 9.28
N GLY A 260 -15.17 3.64 10.50
CA GLY A 260 -14.08 3.26 11.40
C GLY A 260 -14.42 2.19 12.43
N VAL A 261 -15.67 2.14 12.92
CA VAL A 261 -16.09 1.22 14.00
C VAL A 261 -15.92 -0.25 13.65
N SER A 262 -16.11 -0.61 12.39
CA SER A 262 -15.96 -2.00 11.91
C SER A 262 -14.50 -2.40 11.62
N VAL A 263 -13.58 -1.46 11.67
CA VAL A 263 -12.14 -1.73 11.48
C VAL A 263 -11.54 -2.11 12.84
N HIS A 264 -11.01 -3.32 12.95
CA HIS A 264 -10.27 -3.77 14.13
C HIS A 264 -8.80 -3.34 14.02
N PRO A 265 -8.38 -2.22 14.64
CA PRO A 265 -7.00 -1.74 14.54
C PRO A 265 -6.03 -2.61 15.33
N ILE A 266 -6.54 -3.41 16.27
CA ILE A 266 -5.75 -4.29 17.14
C ILE A 266 -6.37 -5.68 17.13
N GLN A 267 -5.61 -6.66 16.66
CA GLN A 267 -5.97 -8.07 16.73
C GLN A 267 -5.40 -8.66 18.03
N LYS A 268 -6.25 -9.29 18.83
CA LYS A 268 -5.82 -9.91 20.10
C LYS A 268 -5.28 -11.32 19.83
N GLY A 269 -3.97 -11.50 20.12
CA GLY A 269 -3.32 -12.81 20.02
C GLY A 269 -3.02 -13.24 18.59
N ILE A 270 -2.47 -14.44 18.44
CA ILE A 270 -2.08 -15.07 17.18
C ILE A 270 -2.84 -16.37 16.91
N SER A 271 -3.91 -16.63 17.67
CA SER A 271 -4.68 -17.87 17.58
C SER A 271 -5.24 -18.16 16.18
N VAL A 272 -5.56 -17.11 15.43
CA VAL A 272 -5.97 -17.23 14.01
C VAL A 272 -4.91 -17.94 13.15
N LEU A 273 -3.66 -17.88 13.54
CA LEU A 273 -2.54 -18.56 12.87
C LEU A 273 -2.21 -19.90 13.55
N THR A 274 -2.19 -19.97 14.86
CA THR A 274 -1.67 -21.13 15.63
C THR A 274 -2.70 -22.21 15.92
N ASP A 275 -4.00 -21.85 15.97
CA ASP A 275 -5.03 -22.78 16.41
C ASP A 275 -5.66 -23.61 15.28
N LYS A 276 -5.30 -23.34 14.04
CA LYS A 276 -5.77 -24.12 12.89
C LYS A 276 -5.17 -25.54 12.94
N PRO A 277 -5.96 -26.58 12.56
CA PRO A 277 -5.48 -27.96 12.55
C PRO A 277 -4.17 -28.15 11.74
N VAL A 278 -4.08 -27.56 10.55
CA VAL A 278 -2.88 -27.61 9.72
C VAL A 278 -1.66 -26.97 10.38
N ALA A 279 -1.81 -25.90 11.17
CA ALA A 279 -0.70 -25.30 11.90
C ALA A 279 -0.18 -26.21 13.01
N LYS A 280 -1.10 -26.79 13.78
CA LYS A 280 -0.76 -27.76 14.84
C LYS A 280 -0.04 -28.96 14.24
N LYS A 281 -0.54 -29.49 13.12
CA LYS A 281 0.12 -30.61 12.43
C LYS A 281 1.50 -30.23 11.89
N THR A 282 1.64 -29.04 11.29
CA THR A 282 2.94 -28.54 10.85
C THR A 282 3.92 -28.41 12.01
N GLN A 283 3.50 -27.81 13.14
CA GLN A 283 4.32 -27.66 14.33
C GLN A 283 4.72 -29.01 14.94
N GLU A 284 3.81 -29.99 14.96
CA GLU A 284 4.09 -31.37 15.37
C GLU A 284 5.21 -31.96 14.52
N ILE A 285 5.09 -31.92 13.20
CA ILE A 285 6.11 -32.45 12.26
C ILE A 285 7.44 -31.73 12.45
N VAL A 286 7.44 -30.39 12.50
CA VAL A 286 8.66 -29.57 12.69
C VAL A 286 9.36 -29.92 14.03
N SER A 287 8.58 -30.19 15.09
CA SER A 287 9.15 -30.54 16.38
C SER A 287 9.80 -31.93 16.40
N GLN A 288 9.26 -32.87 15.63
CA GLN A 288 9.76 -34.26 15.51
C GLN A 288 10.97 -34.38 14.58
N ASP A 289 11.00 -33.62 13.49
CA ASP A 289 12.05 -33.66 12.47
C ASP A 289 12.73 -32.29 12.30
N LYS A 290 13.56 -31.91 13.26
CA LYS A 290 14.25 -30.62 13.28
C LYS A 290 15.32 -30.45 12.21
N GLU A 291 15.96 -31.53 11.81
CA GLU A 291 17.11 -31.50 10.90
C GLU A 291 16.68 -31.55 9.43
N ASN A 292 15.77 -32.48 9.10
CA ASN A 292 15.35 -32.75 7.70
C ASN A 292 14.04 -32.06 7.31
N ASN A 293 13.65 -31.01 8.00
CA ASN A 293 12.35 -30.40 7.77
C ASN A 293 12.42 -29.30 6.68
N LEU A 294 12.69 -29.68 5.45
CA LEU A 294 12.66 -28.78 4.31
C LEU A 294 11.30 -28.90 3.59
N TRP A 295 10.63 -27.78 3.45
CA TRP A 295 9.28 -27.71 2.94
C TRP A 295 9.17 -26.90 1.64
N ILE A 296 8.20 -27.26 0.83
CA ILE A 296 7.62 -26.40 -0.18
C ILE A 296 6.11 -26.30 0.03
N CYS A 297 5.51 -25.22 -0.48
CA CYS A 297 4.08 -25.08 -0.60
C CYS A 297 3.69 -25.11 -2.08
N ASP A 298 2.98 -26.15 -2.49
CA ASP A 298 2.40 -26.26 -3.83
C ASP A 298 1.04 -25.53 -3.81
N SER A 299 1.10 -24.22 -4.00
CA SER A 299 -0.08 -23.36 -4.01
C SER A 299 0.19 -22.07 -4.77
N THR A 300 -0.84 -21.54 -5.42
CA THR A 300 -0.83 -20.20 -6.03
C THR A 300 -1.13 -19.08 -5.02
N ASN A 301 -1.45 -19.44 -3.77
CA ASN A 301 -1.75 -18.49 -2.72
C ASN A 301 -0.55 -18.31 -1.79
N PHE A 302 0.20 -17.22 -1.97
CA PHE A 302 1.37 -16.87 -1.16
C PHE A 302 1.08 -16.72 0.35
N MET A 303 -0.18 -16.54 0.74
CA MET A 303 -0.58 -16.50 2.16
C MET A 303 -0.32 -17.85 2.83
N ILE A 304 -0.52 -18.96 2.11
CA ILE A 304 -0.29 -20.32 2.63
C ILE A 304 1.20 -20.57 2.83
N ASN A 305 2.05 -20.05 1.94
CA ASN A 305 3.51 -20.16 2.08
C ASN A 305 3.98 -19.47 3.36
N ASN A 306 3.52 -18.24 3.60
CA ASN A 306 3.86 -17.47 4.79
C ASN A 306 3.30 -18.12 6.08
N TYR A 307 2.19 -18.83 5.97
CA TYR A 307 1.61 -19.58 7.07
C TYR A 307 2.49 -20.74 7.55
N LEU A 308 3.09 -21.48 6.62
CA LEU A 308 4.09 -22.52 6.94
C LEU A 308 5.29 -21.91 7.67
N LEU A 309 5.79 -20.77 7.16
CA LEU A 309 6.90 -20.06 7.79
C LEU A 309 6.54 -19.64 9.23
N ALA A 310 5.35 -19.11 9.44
CA ALA A 310 4.85 -18.72 10.75
C ALA A 310 4.68 -19.92 11.71
N SER A 311 4.48 -21.12 11.16
CA SER A 311 4.40 -22.38 11.92
C SER A 311 5.77 -23.02 12.21
N GLY A 312 6.87 -22.39 11.79
CA GLY A 312 8.25 -22.81 12.07
C GLY A 312 8.87 -23.75 11.03
N ALA A 313 8.20 -23.97 9.89
CA ALA A 313 8.74 -24.79 8.80
C ALA A 313 9.89 -24.09 8.07
N LYS A 314 10.92 -24.84 7.66
CA LYS A 314 11.98 -24.36 6.77
C LYS A 314 11.47 -24.43 5.33
N ILE A 315 10.86 -23.37 4.84
CA ILE A 315 10.22 -23.33 3.53
C ILE A 315 11.14 -22.70 2.48
N ILE A 316 11.22 -23.28 1.28
CA ILE A 316 11.98 -22.74 0.13
C ILE A 316 11.24 -21.57 -0.50
N ASN A 317 9.94 -21.73 -0.77
CA ASN A 317 9.12 -20.75 -1.46
C ASN A 317 8.34 -19.88 -0.48
N SER A 318 8.92 -18.74 -0.15
CA SER A 318 8.30 -17.71 0.65
C SER A 318 8.39 -16.36 -0.07
N THR A 319 8.25 -15.27 0.67
CA THR A 319 8.55 -13.93 0.16
C THR A 319 10.04 -13.67 0.25
N ASN A 320 10.70 -13.54 -0.88
CA ASN A 320 12.14 -13.34 -0.96
C ASN A 320 12.46 -11.86 -1.28
N LEU A 321 13.34 -11.26 -0.49
CA LEU A 321 13.79 -9.88 -0.69
C LEU A 321 14.71 -9.73 -1.90
N TYR A 322 15.44 -10.78 -2.22
CA TYR A 322 16.36 -10.89 -3.36
C TYR A 322 16.41 -12.34 -3.85
N THR A 323 16.94 -12.53 -5.03
CA THR A 323 16.92 -13.82 -5.73
C THR A 323 17.83 -14.84 -5.10
N ASN A 324 17.36 -16.08 -4.98
CA ASN A 324 18.16 -17.26 -4.75
C ASN A 324 18.55 -17.90 -6.11
N PHE A 325 19.70 -17.49 -6.65
CA PHE A 325 20.17 -17.99 -7.94
C PHE A 325 20.51 -19.49 -7.92
N ASP A 326 20.93 -20.05 -6.80
CA ASP A 326 21.22 -21.48 -6.67
C ASP A 326 19.93 -22.29 -6.84
N LEU A 327 18.84 -21.87 -6.22
CA LEU A 327 17.52 -22.45 -6.44
C LEU A 327 17.13 -22.41 -7.93
N TYR A 328 17.31 -21.27 -8.60
CA TYR A 328 16.96 -21.14 -10.02
C TYR A 328 17.84 -22.03 -10.90
N LYS A 329 19.11 -22.16 -10.57
CA LYS A 329 20.04 -23.06 -11.26
C LYS A 329 19.62 -24.52 -11.11
N THR A 330 19.24 -24.95 -9.91
CA THR A 330 18.76 -26.31 -9.66
C THR A 330 17.48 -26.60 -10.46
N VAL A 331 16.52 -25.67 -10.45
CA VAL A 331 15.24 -25.83 -11.16
C VAL A 331 15.43 -25.88 -12.67
N LEU A 332 16.14 -24.89 -13.23
CA LEU A 332 16.27 -24.69 -14.67
C LEU A 332 17.36 -25.56 -15.30
N GLY A 333 18.34 -26.03 -14.50
CA GLY A 333 19.57 -26.63 -14.99
C GLY A 333 20.60 -25.61 -15.50
N GLU A 334 21.83 -26.05 -15.79
CA GLU A 334 22.94 -25.15 -16.19
C GLU A 334 22.60 -24.25 -17.40
N GLU A 335 22.08 -24.85 -18.48
CA GLU A 335 21.86 -24.16 -19.74
C GLU A 335 20.77 -23.08 -19.62
N LYS A 336 19.59 -23.44 -19.10
CA LYS A 336 18.47 -22.53 -18.95
C LYS A 336 18.71 -21.43 -17.89
N SER A 337 19.54 -21.72 -16.88
CA SER A 337 19.88 -20.74 -15.83
C SER A 337 20.74 -19.58 -16.35
N GLN A 338 21.39 -19.72 -17.53
CA GLN A 338 22.15 -18.67 -18.19
C GLN A 338 21.29 -17.73 -19.02
N ARG A 339 19.99 -17.97 -19.16
CA ARG A 339 19.10 -17.10 -19.92
C ARG A 339 19.13 -15.67 -19.36
N PRO A 340 19.04 -14.63 -20.23
CA PRO A 340 18.97 -13.23 -19.81
C PRO A 340 17.86 -12.96 -18.82
N GLU A 341 16.69 -13.62 -18.96
CA GLU A 341 15.51 -13.45 -18.10
C GLU A 341 15.83 -13.77 -16.64
N VAL A 342 16.65 -14.78 -16.35
CA VAL A 342 17.03 -15.16 -14.98
C VAL A 342 17.73 -13.99 -14.29
N ARG A 343 18.59 -13.28 -15.03
CA ARG A 343 19.37 -12.16 -14.50
C ARG A 343 18.62 -10.83 -14.54
N TYR A 344 17.80 -10.57 -15.56
CA TYR A 344 17.20 -9.27 -15.81
C TYR A 344 15.69 -9.21 -15.55
N VAL A 345 15.01 -10.36 -15.41
CA VAL A 345 13.57 -10.40 -15.13
C VAL A 345 13.30 -11.07 -13.78
N TYR A 346 13.87 -12.27 -13.55
CA TYR A 346 13.59 -13.02 -12.31
C TYR A 346 14.45 -12.58 -11.13
N ASN A 347 15.45 -11.73 -11.33
CA ASN A 347 16.22 -11.12 -10.26
C ASN A 347 15.42 -10.00 -9.59
N ARG A 348 14.54 -10.36 -8.67
CA ARG A 348 13.62 -9.41 -8.01
C ARG A 348 13.22 -9.83 -6.61
N TYR A 349 12.75 -8.88 -5.82
CA TYR A 349 11.85 -9.17 -4.71
C TYR A 349 10.63 -9.89 -5.25
N SER A 350 10.25 -11.01 -4.67
CA SER A 350 9.08 -11.74 -5.15
C SER A 350 8.45 -12.65 -4.09
N HIS A 351 7.13 -12.76 -4.21
CA HIS A 351 6.37 -13.88 -3.66
C HIS A 351 6.59 -15.08 -4.59
N ILE A 352 7.21 -16.14 -4.09
CA ILE A 352 7.50 -17.33 -4.88
C ILE A 352 6.39 -18.35 -4.66
N ASN A 353 5.61 -18.61 -5.70
CA ASN A 353 4.68 -19.73 -5.77
C ASN A 353 5.38 -20.94 -6.41
N MET A 354 5.09 -22.14 -5.94
CA MET A 354 5.58 -23.36 -6.55
C MET A 354 4.41 -24.26 -6.96
N GLU A 355 4.60 -24.99 -8.05
CA GLU A 355 3.66 -25.97 -8.54
C GLU A 355 4.37 -27.22 -9.02
N ILE A 356 3.95 -28.39 -8.50
CA ILE A 356 4.46 -29.68 -8.94
C ILE A 356 3.78 -30.07 -10.26
N THR A 357 4.58 -30.43 -11.24
CA THR A 357 4.13 -30.79 -12.59
C THR A 357 4.70 -32.13 -13.02
N ALA A 358 4.14 -32.73 -14.09
CA ALA A 358 4.63 -34.00 -14.60
C ALA A 358 6.00 -33.88 -15.33
N ASP A 359 6.18 -32.79 -16.09
CA ASP A 359 7.25 -32.66 -17.09
C ASP A 359 7.85 -31.26 -17.25
N ILE A 360 7.39 -30.26 -16.47
CA ILE A 360 7.83 -28.89 -16.62
C ILE A 360 8.74 -28.47 -15.46
N ASN A 361 9.94 -27.98 -15.80
CA ASN A 361 10.81 -27.25 -14.89
C ASN A 361 11.08 -25.88 -15.50
N ASP A 362 10.43 -24.85 -14.98
CA ASP A 362 10.59 -23.47 -15.48
C ASP A 362 10.17 -22.44 -14.42
N ILE A 363 10.44 -21.17 -14.73
CA ILE A 363 10.08 -20.00 -13.90
C ILE A 363 9.29 -19.03 -14.75
N GLU A 364 8.20 -18.52 -14.21
CA GLU A 364 7.30 -17.57 -14.86
C GLU A 364 7.08 -16.32 -13.99
N LEU A 365 7.10 -15.16 -14.62
CA LEU A 365 6.73 -13.90 -13.98
C LEU A 365 5.20 -13.71 -14.07
N ILE A 366 4.50 -13.89 -12.94
CA ILE A 366 3.05 -13.74 -12.88
C ILE A 366 2.64 -12.28 -12.71
N GLN A 367 3.34 -11.57 -11.82
CA GLN A 367 3.11 -10.15 -11.53
C GLN A 367 4.46 -9.49 -11.23
N GLN A 368 4.47 -8.17 -11.12
CA GLN A 368 5.68 -7.41 -10.85
C GLN A 368 6.50 -7.91 -9.66
N ASP A 369 5.84 -8.49 -8.67
CA ASP A 369 6.42 -9.00 -7.43
C ASP A 369 6.03 -10.47 -7.15
N SER A 370 5.65 -11.24 -8.15
CA SER A 370 5.25 -12.65 -8.00
C SER A 370 5.83 -13.52 -9.09
N LEU A 371 6.57 -14.53 -8.69
CA LEU A 371 7.11 -15.59 -9.55
C LEU A 371 6.39 -16.90 -9.28
N LYS A 372 6.27 -17.72 -10.32
CA LYS A 372 5.82 -19.10 -10.22
C LYS A 372 6.92 -20.01 -10.73
N ILE A 373 7.25 -21.02 -9.94
CA ILE A 373 8.26 -22.04 -10.23
C ILE A 373 7.54 -23.36 -10.44
N TYR A 374 7.75 -23.98 -11.59
CA TYR A 374 7.26 -25.30 -11.93
C TYR A 374 8.35 -26.34 -11.64
N LEU A 375 8.00 -27.45 -10.99
CA LEU A 375 8.92 -28.48 -10.53
C LEU A 375 8.40 -29.86 -10.88
N THR A 376 9.24 -30.69 -11.48
CA THR A 376 8.98 -32.16 -11.53
C THR A 376 9.35 -32.81 -10.20
N SER A 377 8.88 -34.03 -10.00
CA SER A 377 9.22 -34.85 -8.80
C SER A 377 10.73 -35.03 -8.62
N GLU A 378 11.48 -35.19 -9.72
CA GLU A 378 12.96 -35.29 -9.67
C GLU A 378 13.57 -34.00 -9.10
N LYS A 379 13.05 -32.82 -9.45
CA LYS A 379 13.54 -31.55 -8.91
C LYS A 379 13.17 -31.36 -7.45
N VAL A 380 12.01 -31.84 -7.01
CA VAL A 380 11.65 -31.93 -5.59
C VAL A 380 12.67 -32.75 -4.79
N LYS A 381 13.07 -33.90 -5.32
CA LYS A 381 14.13 -34.75 -4.73
C LYS A 381 15.49 -34.06 -4.75
N GLU A 382 15.89 -33.47 -5.89
CA GLU A 382 17.18 -32.77 -6.03
C GLU A 382 17.31 -31.60 -5.05
N LEU A 383 16.19 -30.87 -4.77
CA LEU A 383 16.14 -29.82 -3.76
C LEU A 383 16.17 -30.36 -2.31
N GLY A 384 16.05 -31.66 -2.09
CA GLY A 384 16.02 -32.27 -0.77
C GLY A 384 14.72 -31.99 0.01
N VAL A 385 13.63 -31.71 -0.67
CA VAL A 385 12.34 -31.43 -0.06
C VAL A 385 11.75 -32.66 0.60
N LYS A 386 11.40 -32.57 1.88
CA LYS A 386 10.82 -33.69 2.64
C LYS A 386 9.32 -33.53 2.89
N TYR A 387 8.82 -32.32 2.90
CA TYR A 387 7.42 -32.06 3.20
C TYR A 387 6.80 -31.07 2.20
N ILE A 388 5.56 -31.32 1.84
CA ILE A 388 4.80 -30.45 0.91
C ILE A 388 3.44 -30.13 1.52
N LEU A 389 3.12 -28.86 1.63
CA LEU A 389 1.77 -28.40 1.87
C LEU A 389 1.12 -28.05 0.54
N THR A 390 -0.07 -28.55 0.28
CA THR A 390 -0.81 -28.31 -0.96
C THR A 390 -2.30 -28.27 -0.73
N THR A 391 -3.05 -27.82 -1.73
CA THR A 391 -4.53 -27.87 -1.78
C THR A 391 -5.04 -28.87 -2.80
N ARG A 392 -4.18 -29.67 -3.39
CA ARG A 392 -4.51 -30.68 -4.41
C ARG A 392 -3.81 -32.01 -4.15
N TYR A 393 -4.31 -33.08 -4.76
CA TYR A 393 -3.72 -34.42 -4.64
C TYR A 393 -2.48 -34.55 -5.51
N LEU A 394 -1.38 -35.08 -4.93
CA LEU A 394 -0.07 -35.22 -5.59
C LEU A 394 0.27 -36.66 -5.96
N GLU A 395 -0.55 -37.65 -5.61
CA GLU A 395 -0.30 -39.07 -5.88
C GLU A 395 -0.13 -39.37 -7.37
N GLN A 396 -0.71 -38.56 -8.24
CA GLN A 396 -0.53 -38.67 -9.70
C GLN A 396 0.88 -38.37 -10.20
N PHE A 397 1.70 -37.73 -9.37
CA PHE A 397 3.10 -37.40 -9.67
C PHE A 397 4.09 -38.35 -9.02
N ASN A 398 3.62 -39.47 -8.42
CA ASN A 398 4.48 -40.54 -7.96
C ASN A 398 5.25 -41.13 -9.12
N THR A 399 6.51 -41.48 -8.85
CA THR A 399 7.39 -42.22 -9.76
C THR A 399 7.89 -43.49 -9.05
N ASP A 400 8.68 -44.32 -9.73
CA ASP A 400 9.26 -45.51 -9.11
C ASP A 400 10.18 -45.17 -7.93
N ASP A 401 10.84 -44.01 -7.99
CA ASP A 401 11.81 -43.54 -7.00
C ASP A 401 11.29 -42.50 -6.02
N ILE A 402 10.07 -41.94 -6.23
CA ILE A 402 9.54 -40.83 -5.44
C ILE A 402 8.06 -41.07 -5.15
N VAL A 403 7.72 -41.13 -3.86
CA VAL A 403 6.35 -41.37 -3.40
C VAL A 403 5.90 -40.25 -2.47
N TYR A 404 4.74 -39.63 -2.79
CA TYR A 404 4.08 -38.67 -1.94
C TYR A 404 3.16 -39.41 -0.95
N LYS A 405 3.59 -39.53 0.31
CA LYS A 405 2.81 -40.15 1.39
C LYS A 405 2.00 -39.10 2.13
N LYS A 406 0.69 -39.20 2.08
CA LYS A 406 -0.22 -38.30 2.77
C LYS A 406 -0.12 -38.45 4.29
N LEU A 407 0.19 -37.34 4.99
CA LEU A 407 0.25 -37.27 6.45
C LEU A 407 -0.94 -36.55 7.07
N TYR A 408 -1.61 -35.68 6.29
CA TYR A 408 -2.71 -34.85 6.75
C TYR A 408 -3.60 -34.48 5.56
N ASP A 409 -4.92 -34.44 5.77
CA ASP A 409 -5.91 -34.09 4.73
C ASP A 409 -7.19 -33.58 5.43
N GLU A 410 -7.19 -32.30 5.83
CA GLU A 410 -8.36 -31.65 6.46
C GLU A 410 -8.43 -30.18 6.00
N ASP A 411 -9.63 -29.59 6.05
CA ASP A 411 -9.90 -28.19 5.75
C ASP A 411 -9.38 -27.71 4.36
N GLY A 412 -9.32 -28.65 3.38
CA GLY A 412 -8.82 -28.36 2.04
C GLY A 412 -7.31 -28.17 1.98
N MET A 413 -6.59 -28.56 3.02
CA MET A 413 -5.13 -28.54 3.11
C MET A 413 -4.60 -29.96 3.26
N ILE A 414 -3.57 -30.31 2.49
CA ILE A 414 -2.98 -31.63 2.49
C ILE A 414 -1.47 -31.51 2.77
N ILE A 415 -0.96 -32.31 3.69
CA ILE A 415 0.49 -32.40 3.92
C ILE A 415 0.95 -33.76 3.45
N TYR A 416 1.97 -33.74 2.58
CA TYR A 416 2.68 -34.92 2.13
C TYR A 416 4.09 -35.00 2.72
N TYR A 417 4.51 -36.23 3.02
CA TYR A 417 5.90 -36.57 3.17
C TYR A 417 6.44 -37.11 1.85
N VAL A 418 7.61 -36.67 1.43
CA VAL A 418 8.26 -37.11 0.19
C VAL A 418 9.27 -38.21 0.53
N GLU A 419 8.98 -39.43 0.13
CA GLU A 419 9.88 -40.60 0.26
C GLU A 419 10.64 -40.78 -1.04
N TYR A 420 11.97 -40.86 -0.90
CA TYR A 420 12.92 -41.16 -1.98
C TYR A 420 14.22 -41.72 -1.45
#